data_74c8a8d5992723e1173370b58182552e
#
_entry.id   74c8a8d5992723e1173370b58182552e
#
_cell.length_a   1.000
_cell.length_b   1.000
_cell.length_c   1.000
_cell.angle_alpha   90.00
_cell.angle_beta   90.00
_cell.angle_gamma   90.00
#
_symmetry.space_group_name_H-M   'P 1'
#
loop_
_entity.id
_entity.type
_entity.pdbx_description
1 polymer ?
#
loop_
_entity_poly.entity_id
_entity_poly.type
_entity_poly.pdbx_seq_one_letter_code
_entity_poly.pdbx_strand_id
1 'polypeptide(L)'
;ELIMATYKEIKGVTIQTLDSDPVVGGVAGASWSSGGNLNTAKSASGASGANNSAALVFGGQPGNKTDTEQYNGSSWTELNNLNTGRDYLGGQGTSTAAIAFGGGTQSETWDGTNWTEGNDLNTNRDTLGSGTLAYTEGFAVGGWKNPGVASEVESYDGTSWTEVAEMNTARNGPFLSGDNTNAICSGGSTEPPVVANAELWNGSSWTETSEINTARYNGGSAGTYTGALIFGSNPPASGVTEAWNGSAWTEVADLTTARGYQDGAGAANTNAIYAGGYTNTAVANTEEWTAAPVTA
;
A
#
# COMPACT_ATOMS: atom_id res chain seq x y z
N GLU A 1 1.51 22.63 28.88
CA GLU A 1 2.48 23.73 29.14
C GLU A 1 3.78 23.35 28.47
N LEU A 2 4.07 23.94 27.29
CA LEU A 2 5.31 23.70 26.56
C LEU A 2 6.46 24.36 27.32
N ILE A 3 7.44 23.57 27.75
CA ILE A 3 8.69 24.06 28.29
C ILE A 3 9.57 24.50 27.11
N MET A 4 9.64 25.82 26.86
CA MET A 4 10.64 26.38 25.94
C MET A 4 12.01 26.26 26.58
N ALA A 5 12.90 25.49 25.95
CA ALA A 5 14.31 25.47 26.31
C ALA A 5 14.96 26.80 25.89
N THR A 6 15.42 27.60 26.86
CA THR A 6 16.19 28.82 26.60
C THR A 6 17.65 28.45 26.35
N TYR A 7 18.13 28.65 25.14
CA TYR A 7 19.57 28.55 24.82
C TYR A 7 20.31 29.84 25.17
N LYS A 8 21.42 29.69 25.86
CA LYS A 8 22.33 30.82 26.13
C LYS A 8 23.06 31.21 24.83
N GLU A 9 23.09 32.51 24.57
CA GLU A 9 23.76 33.13 23.43
C GLU A 9 25.22 32.69 23.28
N ILE A 10 25.57 32.09 22.14
CA ILE A 10 26.96 31.84 21.77
C ILE A 10 27.43 33.04 20.95
N LYS A 11 28.39 33.79 21.50
CA LYS A 11 28.94 34.98 20.84
C LYS A 11 29.53 34.63 19.46
N GLY A 12 28.97 35.26 18.41
CA GLY A 12 29.52 35.24 17.05
C GLY A 12 28.82 34.34 16.05
N VAL A 13 27.67 33.70 16.39
CA VAL A 13 26.86 32.93 15.44
C VAL A 13 25.44 33.46 15.46
N THR A 14 24.94 33.91 14.33
CA THR A 14 23.51 34.20 14.16
C THR A 14 22.78 32.85 14.13
N ILE A 15 22.08 32.55 15.21
CA ILE A 15 21.16 31.40 15.21
C ILE A 15 19.93 31.84 14.42
N GLN A 16 19.72 31.30 13.23
CA GLN A 16 18.43 31.38 12.58
C GLN A 16 17.47 30.50 13.39
N THR A 17 16.54 31.12 14.11
CA THR A 17 15.38 30.40 14.64
C THR A 17 14.51 30.04 13.43
N LEU A 18 14.53 28.78 13.02
CA LEU A 18 13.51 28.29 12.15
C LEU A 18 12.20 28.26 12.94
N ASP A 19 11.17 28.95 12.44
CA ASP A 19 9.82 28.97 13.02
C ASP A 19 9.14 27.60 12.97
N SER A 20 9.80 26.59 12.41
CA SER A 20 9.42 25.17 12.46
C SER A 20 10.69 24.34 12.55
N ASP A 21 10.69 23.33 13.42
CA ASP A 21 11.66 22.23 13.33
C ASP A 21 11.70 21.75 11.87
N PRO A 22 12.88 21.57 11.26
CA PRO A 22 12.93 20.91 9.97
C PRO A 22 12.30 19.54 10.18
N VAL A 23 11.12 19.34 9.63
CA VAL A 23 10.47 18.02 9.59
C VAL A 23 11.36 17.17 8.70
N VAL A 24 12.31 16.47 9.32
CA VAL A 24 13.20 15.55 8.62
C VAL A 24 12.33 14.45 8.07
N GLY A 25 11.97 14.57 6.78
CA GLY A 25 11.25 13.55 6.04
C GLY A 25 9.77 13.35 6.36
N GLY A 26 9.17 14.20 7.20
CA GLY A 26 7.73 14.14 7.45
C GLY A 26 6.93 14.91 6.40
N VAL A 27 5.77 14.40 6.04
CA VAL A 27 4.78 15.08 5.19
C VAL A 27 4.05 16.15 6.04
N ALA A 28 4.58 17.37 6.10
CA ALA A 28 4.03 18.45 6.92
C ALA A 28 2.58 18.78 6.52
N GLY A 29 1.69 18.91 7.52
CA GLY A 29 0.28 19.22 7.29
C GLY A 29 -0.53 18.09 6.64
N ALA A 30 0.00 16.89 6.69
CA ALA A 30 -0.64 15.69 6.16
C ALA A 30 -1.83 15.25 7.02
N SER A 31 -2.91 14.82 6.39
CA SER A 31 -4.09 14.29 7.08
C SER A 31 -4.91 13.35 6.20
N TRP A 32 -5.65 12.47 6.85
CA TRP A 32 -6.74 11.73 6.24
C TRP A 32 -8.03 12.52 6.31
N SER A 33 -8.81 12.51 5.25
CA SER A 33 -10.15 13.10 5.17
C SER A 33 -11.12 12.09 4.57
N SER A 34 -12.39 12.14 4.97
CA SER A 34 -13.41 11.25 4.41
C SER A 34 -13.70 11.60 2.96
N GLY A 35 -13.67 10.61 2.08
CA GLY A 35 -14.17 10.67 0.71
C GLY A 35 -15.58 10.08 0.58
N GLY A 36 -16.12 10.03 -0.65
CA GLY A 36 -17.36 9.31 -0.95
C GLY A 36 -17.18 7.80 -0.73
N ASN A 37 -18.15 7.16 -0.08
CA ASN A 37 -18.07 5.72 0.21
C ASN A 37 -18.23 4.85 -1.04
N LEU A 38 -17.63 3.66 -1.04
CA LEU A 38 -17.91 2.59 -2.01
C LEU A 38 -19.42 2.30 -2.05
N ASN A 39 -19.93 1.94 -3.23
CA ASN A 39 -21.31 1.49 -3.38
C ASN A 39 -21.55 0.15 -2.66
N THR A 40 -20.53 -0.70 -2.62
CA THR A 40 -20.59 -2.00 -1.95
C THR A 40 -19.48 -2.11 -0.90
N ALA A 41 -19.85 -2.38 0.36
CA ALA A 41 -18.86 -2.67 1.41
C ALA A 41 -18.03 -3.90 1.06
N LYS A 42 -16.71 -3.79 1.12
CA LYS A 42 -15.78 -4.87 0.80
C LYS A 42 -14.47 -4.76 1.57
N SER A 43 -13.80 -5.90 1.72
CA SER A 43 -12.46 -6.03 2.28
C SER A 43 -11.66 -7.06 1.48
N ALA A 44 -10.37 -7.17 1.71
CA ALA A 44 -9.50 -8.09 1.00
C ALA A 44 -9.60 -7.93 -0.54
N SER A 45 -9.83 -6.70 -0.98
CA SER A 45 -9.91 -6.30 -2.40
C SER A 45 -8.56 -5.81 -2.87
N GLY A 46 -8.27 -5.95 -4.16
CA GLY A 46 -7.19 -5.22 -4.81
C GLY A 46 -7.56 -3.76 -5.06
N ALA A 47 -6.57 -2.90 -5.08
CA ALA A 47 -6.71 -1.49 -5.42
C ALA A 47 -5.61 -1.03 -6.38
N SER A 48 -5.91 -0.02 -7.19
CA SER A 48 -4.93 0.66 -8.03
C SER A 48 -5.33 2.12 -8.21
N GLY A 49 -4.36 2.99 -8.44
CA GLY A 49 -4.64 4.41 -8.65
C GLY A 49 -3.41 5.28 -8.57
N ALA A 50 -3.41 6.35 -9.34
CA ALA A 50 -2.30 7.31 -9.35
C ALA A 50 -2.35 8.26 -8.15
N ASN A 51 -3.53 8.48 -7.56
CA ASN A 51 -3.73 9.46 -6.48
C ASN A 51 -5.10 9.28 -5.80
N ASN A 52 -5.38 10.12 -4.80
CA ASN A 52 -6.63 10.12 -4.03
C ASN A 52 -7.88 10.59 -4.81
N SER A 53 -7.76 10.98 -6.05
CA SER A 53 -8.89 11.42 -6.88
C SER A 53 -9.16 10.53 -8.10
N ALA A 54 -8.35 9.47 -8.29
CA ALA A 54 -8.48 8.55 -9.41
C ALA A 54 -7.96 7.16 -9.02
N ALA A 55 -8.87 6.29 -8.57
CA ALA A 55 -8.55 4.94 -8.10
C ALA A 55 -9.56 3.91 -8.58
N LEU A 56 -9.17 2.65 -8.58
CA LEU A 56 -10.02 1.47 -8.72
C LEU A 56 -9.95 0.64 -7.44
N VAL A 57 -11.08 0.00 -7.10
CA VAL A 57 -11.15 -1.09 -6.13
C VAL A 57 -11.91 -2.24 -6.78
N PHE A 58 -11.38 -3.45 -6.70
CA PHE A 58 -11.93 -4.61 -7.40
C PHE A 58 -11.78 -5.91 -6.59
N GLY A 59 -12.73 -6.82 -6.82
CA GLY A 59 -12.78 -8.10 -6.10
C GLY A 59 -13.11 -7.96 -4.62
N GLY A 60 -12.68 -8.92 -3.82
CA GLY A 60 -12.74 -8.89 -2.36
C GLY A 60 -13.86 -9.70 -1.73
N GLN A 61 -14.03 -9.50 -0.43
CA GLN A 61 -15.02 -10.15 0.44
C GLN A 61 -16.19 -9.23 0.78
N PRO A 62 -17.35 -9.78 1.19
CA PRO A 62 -17.65 -11.20 1.34
C PRO A 62 -17.97 -11.89 0.01
N GLY A 63 -17.51 -13.14 -0.12
CA GLY A 63 -17.98 -14.05 -1.16
C GLY A 63 -17.26 -13.96 -2.51
N ASN A 64 -15.94 -13.71 -2.54
CA ASN A 64 -15.15 -13.68 -3.78
C ASN A 64 -15.79 -12.79 -4.85
N LYS A 65 -15.80 -11.51 -4.58
CA LYS A 65 -16.46 -10.53 -5.46
C LYS A 65 -15.77 -10.38 -6.82
N THR A 66 -16.55 -9.97 -7.80
CA THR A 66 -16.06 -9.55 -9.12
C THR A 66 -16.14 -8.06 -9.33
N ASP A 67 -16.97 -7.35 -8.54
CA ASP A 67 -17.30 -5.94 -8.76
C ASP A 67 -16.06 -5.06 -8.78
N THR A 68 -16.03 -4.14 -9.73
CA THR A 68 -15.04 -3.08 -9.89
C THR A 68 -15.71 -1.74 -9.73
N GLU A 69 -15.15 -0.89 -8.87
CA GLU A 69 -15.61 0.48 -8.68
C GLU A 69 -14.48 1.46 -8.97
N GLN A 70 -14.78 2.57 -9.63
CA GLN A 70 -13.84 3.66 -9.93
C GLN A 70 -14.19 4.92 -9.15
N TYR A 71 -13.19 5.52 -8.54
CA TYR A 71 -13.27 6.80 -7.84
C TYR A 71 -12.89 7.96 -8.75
N ASN A 72 -13.67 9.06 -8.68
CA ASN A 72 -13.46 10.28 -9.47
C ASN A 72 -13.04 11.50 -8.63
N GLY A 73 -12.66 11.30 -7.38
CA GLY A 73 -12.35 12.37 -6.42
C GLY A 73 -13.55 12.82 -5.57
N SER A 74 -14.75 12.24 -5.78
CA SER A 74 -15.92 12.56 -4.96
C SER A 74 -16.87 11.38 -4.76
N SER A 75 -16.98 10.48 -5.73
CA SER A 75 -17.91 9.35 -5.69
C SER A 75 -17.34 8.14 -6.44
N TRP A 76 -17.86 6.98 -6.10
CA TRP A 76 -17.55 5.71 -6.76
C TRP A 76 -18.62 5.37 -7.81
N THR A 77 -18.17 4.83 -8.92
CA THR A 77 -19.04 4.38 -10.03
C THR A 77 -18.68 2.92 -10.33
N GLU A 78 -19.70 2.08 -10.42
CA GLU A 78 -19.55 0.68 -10.81
C GLU A 78 -19.17 0.57 -12.30
N LEU A 79 -18.19 -0.27 -12.59
CA LEU A 79 -17.66 -0.55 -13.92
C LEU A 79 -17.80 -2.04 -14.28
N ASN A 80 -17.20 -2.47 -15.39
CA ASN A 80 -17.18 -3.87 -15.78
C ASN A 80 -16.35 -4.70 -14.78
N ASN A 81 -16.90 -5.84 -14.42
CA ASN A 81 -16.39 -6.72 -13.38
C ASN A 81 -15.17 -7.55 -13.83
N LEU A 82 -14.37 -8.00 -12.86
CA LEU A 82 -13.41 -9.08 -13.05
C LEU A 82 -14.11 -10.31 -13.67
N ASN A 83 -13.40 -11.04 -14.53
CA ASN A 83 -13.90 -12.30 -15.12
C ASN A 83 -14.02 -13.39 -14.05
N THR A 84 -13.13 -13.40 -13.08
CA THR A 84 -13.12 -14.38 -11.99
C THR A 84 -13.17 -13.69 -10.63
N GLY A 85 -14.21 -14.01 -9.83
CA GLY A 85 -14.37 -13.50 -8.48
C GLY A 85 -13.32 -14.09 -7.53
N ARG A 86 -12.61 -13.21 -6.78
CA ARG A 86 -11.54 -13.59 -5.85
C ARG A 86 -11.33 -12.53 -4.79
N ASP A 87 -10.68 -12.94 -3.71
CA ASP A 87 -10.33 -12.09 -2.57
C ASP A 87 -8.84 -12.24 -2.22
N TYR A 88 -8.35 -11.41 -1.30
CA TYR A 88 -6.94 -11.36 -0.90
C TYR A 88 -5.99 -11.20 -2.09
N LEU A 89 -6.42 -10.47 -3.09
CA LEU A 89 -5.67 -10.19 -4.31
C LEU A 89 -4.94 -8.87 -4.20
N GLY A 90 -3.86 -8.73 -4.95
CA GLY A 90 -3.15 -7.45 -5.12
C GLY A 90 -3.63 -6.68 -6.34
N GLY A 91 -3.42 -5.39 -6.33
CA GLY A 91 -3.69 -4.49 -7.44
C GLY A 91 -2.55 -3.52 -7.68
N GLN A 92 -2.25 -3.23 -8.95
CA GLN A 92 -1.20 -2.29 -9.33
C GLN A 92 -1.60 -1.52 -10.59
N GLY A 93 -1.19 -0.25 -10.70
CA GLY A 93 -1.45 0.59 -11.87
C GLY A 93 -2.26 1.83 -11.55
N THR A 94 -3.06 2.26 -12.53
CA THR A 94 -3.91 3.45 -12.44
C THR A 94 -5.39 3.09 -12.53
N SER A 95 -6.27 4.08 -12.43
CA SER A 95 -7.71 3.89 -12.64
C SER A 95 -8.10 3.57 -14.09
N THR A 96 -7.20 3.72 -15.05
CA THR A 96 -7.43 3.47 -16.48
C THR A 96 -6.58 2.35 -17.07
N ALA A 97 -5.59 1.87 -16.33
CA ALA A 97 -4.73 0.76 -16.75
C ALA A 97 -4.15 0.06 -15.50
N ALA A 98 -4.65 -1.12 -15.19
CA ALA A 98 -4.32 -1.84 -13.97
C ALA A 98 -4.13 -3.33 -14.21
N ILE A 99 -3.50 -3.99 -13.24
CA ILE A 99 -3.42 -5.43 -13.14
C ILE A 99 -3.96 -5.88 -11.78
N ALA A 100 -4.77 -6.93 -11.79
CA ALA A 100 -5.24 -7.66 -10.62
C ALA A 100 -4.57 -9.03 -10.60
N PHE A 101 -3.97 -9.45 -9.49
CA PHE A 101 -3.26 -10.73 -9.39
C PHE A 101 -3.30 -11.32 -7.98
N GLY A 102 -3.12 -12.63 -7.87
CA GLY A 102 -3.22 -13.32 -6.59
C GLY A 102 -4.67 -13.58 -6.14
N GLY A 103 -4.85 -13.99 -4.90
CA GLY A 103 -6.10 -14.64 -4.47
C GLY A 103 -6.28 -15.98 -5.18
N GLY A 104 -5.17 -16.60 -5.53
CA GLY A 104 -5.00 -17.73 -6.43
C GLY A 104 -3.76 -17.53 -7.30
N THR A 105 -3.76 -18.10 -8.52
CA THR A 105 -2.72 -17.86 -9.54
C THR A 105 -3.15 -16.80 -10.56
N GLN A 106 -4.44 -16.55 -10.73
CA GLN A 106 -4.99 -15.75 -11.83
C GLN A 106 -4.47 -14.32 -11.82
N SER A 107 -4.27 -13.77 -13.02
CA SER A 107 -4.11 -12.36 -13.24
C SER A 107 -5.03 -11.84 -14.33
N GLU A 108 -5.49 -10.61 -14.20
CA GLU A 108 -6.32 -9.91 -15.17
C GLU A 108 -5.82 -8.48 -15.34
N THR A 109 -5.82 -7.98 -16.57
CA THR A 109 -5.44 -6.60 -16.89
C THR A 109 -6.65 -5.76 -17.26
N TRP A 110 -6.70 -4.53 -16.75
CA TRP A 110 -7.73 -3.51 -17.01
C TRP A 110 -7.26 -2.53 -18.07
N ASP A 111 -8.07 -2.30 -19.12
CA ASP A 111 -7.78 -1.38 -20.21
C ASP A 111 -8.51 -0.02 -20.12
N GLY A 112 -9.15 0.24 -19.00
CA GLY A 112 -10.01 1.41 -18.79
C GLY A 112 -11.50 1.12 -19.06
N THR A 113 -11.83 -0.08 -19.57
CA THR A 113 -13.19 -0.48 -19.92
C THR A 113 -13.48 -1.92 -19.52
N ASN A 114 -12.58 -2.85 -19.79
CA ASN A 114 -12.76 -4.27 -19.54
C ASN A 114 -11.56 -4.91 -18.86
N TRP A 115 -11.82 -5.96 -18.09
CA TRP A 115 -10.81 -6.88 -17.60
C TRP A 115 -10.57 -7.98 -18.64
N THR A 116 -9.31 -8.28 -18.87
CA THR A 116 -8.87 -9.36 -19.77
C THR A 116 -7.94 -10.28 -19.00
N GLU A 117 -8.22 -11.59 -19.08
CA GLU A 117 -7.39 -12.63 -18.49
C GLU A 117 -5.97 -12.59 -19.06
N GLY A 118 -4.97 -12.59 -18.19
CA GLY A 118 -3.54 -12.59 -18.52
C GLY A 118 -2.89 -13.94 -18.19
N ASN A 119 -1.56 -13.98 -18.26
CA ASN A 119 -0.80 -15.14 -17.80
C ASN A 119 -0.78 -15.18 -16.27
N ASP A 120 -0.96 -16.36 -15.71
CA ASP A 120 -1.02 -16.60 -14.28
C ASP A 120 0.33 -16.43 -13.57
N LEU A 121 0.27 -16.13 -12.26
CA LEU A 121 1.39 -16.30 -11.34
C LEU A 121 1.89 -17.76 -11.36
N ASN A 122 3.18 -17.97 -11.21
CA ASN A 122 3.78 -19.30 -11.13
C ASN A 122 3.41 -20.01 -9.81
N THR A 123 3.19 -19.22 -8.76
CA THR A 123 2.86 -19.75 -7.43
C THR A 123 1.50 -19.25 -6.95
N ASN A 124 0.62 -20.20 -6.57
CA ASN A 124 -0.67 -19.86 -5.96
C ASN A 124 -0.44 -19.24 -4.57
N ARG A 125 -0.88 -17.99 -4.40
CA ARG A 125 -0.78 -17.25 -3.13
C ARG A 125 -1.79 -16.13 -3.02
N ASP A 126 -2.12 -15.81 -1.79
CA ASP A 126 -2.98 -14.70 -1.42
C ASP A 126 -2.28 -13.79 -0.39
N THR A 127 -2.93 -12.70 0.04
CA THR A 127 -2.39 -11.74 1.02
C THR A 127 -0.95 -11.32 0.70
N LEU A 128 -0.63 -11.17 -0.56
CA LEU A 128 0.68 -10.74 -1.03
C LEU A 128 0.81 -9.21 -1.02
N GLY A 129 2.05 -8.71 -0.99
CA GLY A 129 2.33 -7.30 -1.28
C GLY A 129 2.22 -7.03 -2.77
N SER A 130 1.51 -5.97 -3.13
CA SER A 130 1.35 -5.48 -4.50
C SER A 130 2.01 -4.12 -4.67
N GLY A 131 2.64 -3.87 -5.82
CA GLY A 131 3.28 -2.59 -6.14
C GLY A 131 2.26 -1.46 -6.33
N THR A 132 2.74 -0.24 -6.44
CA THR A 132 1.90 0.96 -6.47
C THR A 132 1.99 1.76 -7.77
N LEU A 133 2.83 1.34 -8.72
CA LEU A 133 3.14 2.08 -9.95
C LEU A 133 2.55 1.41 -11.21
N ALA A 134 3.30 1.36 -12.30
CA ALA A 134 2.80 0.90 -13.58
C ALA A 134 2.34 -0.57 -13.57
N TYR A 135 1.19 -0.86 -14.19
CA TYR A 135 0.64 -2.23 -14.27
C TYR A 135 1.51 -3.20 -15.10
N THR A 136 2.30 -2.68 -16.06
CA THR A 136 3.24 -3.46 -16.87
C THR A 136 4.51 -3.87 -16.12
N GLU A 137 4.69 -3.37 -14.92
CA GLU A 137 5.81 -3.64 -14.01
C GLU A 137 5.28 -4.26 -12.72
N GLY A 138 4.30 -5.17 -12.84
CA GLY A 138 3.65 -5.84 -11.72
C GLY A 138 4.65 -6.55 -10.81
N PHE A 139 4.45 -6.45 -9.52
CA PHE A 139 5.36 -7.00 -8.53
C PHE A 139 4.59 -7.67 -7.39
N ALA A 140 4.65 -9.00 -7.35
CA ALA A 140 3.97 -9.85 -6.37
C ALA A 140 4.98 -10.36 -5.35
N VAL A 141 4.86 -9.93 -4.10
CA VAL A 141 5.89 -10.12 -3.07
C VAL A 141 5.32 -10.86 -1.87
N GLY A 142 5.90 -12.00 -1.51
CA GLY A 142 5.48 -12.78 -0.37
C GLY A 142 4.04 -13.29 -0.45
N GLY A 143 3.33 -13.27 0.66
CA GLY A 143 1.95 -13.71 0.77
C GLY A 143 1.79 -15.04 1.50
N TRP A 144 0.58 -15.56 1.46
CA TRP A 144 0.23 -16.88 1.99
C TRP A 144 0.15 -17.91 0.88
N LYS A 145 0.85 -19.01 1.05
CA LYS A 145 0.71 -20.22 0.23
C LYS A 145 0.51 -21.43 1.15
N ASN A 146 -0.40 -22.32 0.83
CA ASN A 146 -0.60 -23.52 1.65
C ASN A 146 0.59 -24.49 1.50
N PRO A 147 1.33 -24.84 2.60
CA PRO A 147 0.98 -24.62 4.00
C PRO A 147 1.83 -23.54 4.72
N GLY A 148 1.92 -22.31 4.31
CA GLY A 148 2.66 -21.31 5.08
C GLY A 148 2.90 -19.99 4.36
N VAL A 149 3.73 -19.16 4.95
CA VAL A 149 4.11 -17.85 4.40
C VAL A 149 5.13 -17.99 3.27
N ALA A 150 5.07 -17.11 2.31
CA ALA A 150 5.92 -17.09 1.12
C ALA A 150 7.08 -16.10 1.26
N SER A 151 8.26 -16.46 0.76
CA SER A 151 9.37 -15.55 0.44
C SER A 151 9.47 -15.26 -1.05
N GLU A 152 8.73 -16.02 -1.85
CA GLU A 152 8.75 -15.94 -3.31
C GLU A 152 8.32 -14.56 -3.80
N VAL A 153 8.98 -14.13 -4.86
CA VAL A 153 8.73 -12.86 -5.52
C VAL A 153 8.60 -13.10 -7.02
N GLU A 154 7.56 -12.55 -7.61
CA GLU A 154 7.36 -12.62 -9.06
C GLU A 154 7.24 -11.21 -9.65
N SER A 155 7.92 -11.02 -10.78
CA SER A 155 7.94 -9.80 -11.57
C SER A 155 7.14 -10.01 -12.87
N TYR A 156 6.28 -9.06 -13.20
CA TYR A 156 5.52 -9.04 -14.45
C TYR A 156 6.16 -8.10 -15.46
N ASP A 157 6.31 -8.53 -16.71
CA ASP A 157 6.91 -7.75 -17.81
C ASP A 157 5.88 -7.13 -18.76
N GLY A 158 4.61 -7.10 -18.37
CA GLY A 158 3.49 -6.69 -19.21
C GLY A 158 2.84 -7.85 -19.98
N THR A 159 3.41 -9.07 -19.88
CA THR A 159 2.91 -10.26 -20.58
C THR A 159 2.93 -11.49 -19.68
N SER A 160 4.02 -11.73 -18.97
CA SER A 160 4.24 -12.95 -18.18
C SER A 160 4.87 -12.65 -16.81
N TRP A 161 4.62 -13.56 -15.87
CA TRP A 161 5.23 -13.54 -14.55
C TRP A 161 6.50 -14.39 -14.54
N THR A 162 7.54 -13.88 -13.93
CA THR A 162 8.84 -14.54 -13.77
C THR A 162 9.28 -14.47 -12.32
N GLU A 163 9.69 -15.61 -11.75
CA GLU A 163 10.28 -15.66 -10.42
C GLU A 163 11.62 -14.91 -10.43
N VAL A 164 11.81 -14.07 -9.40
CA VAL A 164 13.04 -13.32 -9.16
C VAL A 164 13.58 -13.64 -7.76
N ALA A 165 14.63 -12.95 -7.30
CA ALA A 165 15.22 -13.24 -5.99
C ALA A 165 14.20 -13.09 -4.85
N GLU A 166 14.13 -14.09 -4.00
CA GLU A 166 13.22 -14.14 -2.84
C GLU A 166 13.59 -13.10 -1.77
N MET A 167 12.60 -12.69 -0.97
CA MET A 167 12.82 -11.90 0.24
C MET A 167 13.69 -12.66 1.24
N ASN A 168 14.45 -11.93 2.06
CA ASN A 168 15.22 -12.54 3.15
C ASN A 168 14.32 -13.14 4.23
N THR A 169 13.14 -12.56 4.44
CA THR A 169 12.16 -13.03 5.44
C THR A 169 10.81 -13.31 4.80
N ALA A 170 10.39 -14.58 4.80
CA ALA A 170 9.07 -15.01 4.32
C ALA A 170 7.96 -14.41 5.20
N ARG A 171 6.92 -13.82 4.60
CA ARG A 171 5.82 -13.17 5.32
C ARG A 171 4.57 -12.96 4.46
N ASN A 172 3.40 -13.00 5.10
CA ASN A 172 2.13 -12.65 4.48
C ASN A 172 1.68 -11.24 4.89
N GLY A 173 0.80 -10.65 4.10
CA GLY A 173 0.23 -9.33 4.32
C GLY A 173 1.25 -8.20 4.48
N PRO A 174 2.42 -8.23 3.79
CA PRO A 174 3.35 -7.13 3.85
C PRO A 174 2.81 -5.91 3.11
N PHE A 175 3.30 -4.73 3.48
CA PHE A 175 3.11 -3.51 2.71
C PHE A 175 4.18 -3.43 1.64
N LEU A 176 3.81 -3.09 0.40
CA LEU A 176 4.75 -2.93 -0.70
C LEU A 176 4.54 -1.60 -1.41
N SER A 177 5.59 -0.80 -1.54
CA SER A 177 5.57 0.45 -2.32
C SER A 177 6.69 0.45 -3.35
N GLY A 178 6.36 0.84 -4.58
CA GLY A 178 7.27 0.78 -5.72
C GLY A 178 6.83 -0.22 -6.79
N ASP A 179 7.79 -0.76 -7.54
CA ASP A 179 7.59 -1.68 -8.67
C ASP A 179 8.69 -2.75 -8.72
N ASN A 180 8.71 -3.52 -9.80
CA ASN A 180 9.70 -4.60 -10.02
C ASN A 180 11.13 -4.09 -10.27
N THR A 181 11.36 -2.78 -10.40
CA THR A 181 12.69 -2.18 -10.56
C THR A 181 13.24 -1.69 -9.23
N ASN A 182 12.40 -1.10 -8.40
CA ASN A 182 12.75 -0.63 -7.06
C ASN A 182 11.52 -0.63 -6.15
N ALA A 183 11.61 -1.28 -5.01
CA ALA A 183 10.51 -1.35 -4.04
C ALA A 183 11.01 -1.35 -2.59
N ILE A 184 10.10 -1.01 -1.68
CA ILE A 184 10.25 -1.27 -0.26
C ILE A 184 9.11 -2.18 0.20
N CYS A 185 9.47 -3.31 0.81
CA CYS A 185 8.55 -4.25 1.44
C CYS A 185 8.71 -4.16 2.95
N SER A 186 7.63 -3.90 3.68
CA SER A 186 7.70 -3.65 5.12
C SER A 186 6.56 -4.31 5.89
N GLY A 187 6.79 -4.59 7.19
CA GLY A 187 5.81 -5.27 8.02
C GLY A 187 5.49 -6.67 7.53
N GLY A 188 4.31 -7.17 7.88
CA GLY A 188 3.87 -8.51 7.55
C GLY A 188 3.83 -9.45 8.76
N SER A 189 3.45 -10.71 8.51
CA SER A 189 3.42 -11.76 9.52
C SER A 189 4.20 -12.99 9.06
N THR A 190 5.05 -13.54 9.94
CA THR A 190 5.80 -14.79 9.72
C THR A 190 5.09 -16.01 10.30
N GLU A 191 3.85 -15.83 10.77
CA GLU A 191 2.93 -16.83 11.36
C GLU A 191 3.39 -17.59 12.60
N PRO A 192 3.17 -17.07 13.74
CA PRO A 192 3.57 -15.77 14.26
C PRO A 192 5.08 -15.67 14.36
N PRO A 193 5.70 -14.52 14.51
CA PRO A 193 5.09 -13.25 14.92
C PRO A 193 4.73 -12.31 13.77
N VAL A 194 3.97 -11.25 14.07
CA VAL A 194 3.88 -10.04 13.24
C VAL A 194 5.21 -9.30 13.39
N VAL A 195 5.76 -8.83 12.29
CA VAL A 195 7.12 -8.28 12.24
C VAL A 195 7.15 -6.82 11.77
N ALA A 196 8.21 -6.13 12.16
CA ALA A 196 8.49 -4.75 11.75
C ALA A 196 9.53 -4.65 10.62
N ASN A 197 10.10 -5.78 10.22
CA ASN A 197 11.17 -5.85 9.21
C ASN A 197 10.79 -5.10 7.93
N ALA A 198 11.78 -4.41 7.36
CA ALA A 198 11.67 -3.81 6.05
C ALA A 198 12.86 -4.16 5.17
N GLU A 199 12.61 -4.39 3.90
CA GLU A 199 13.60 -4.76 2.90
C GLU A 199 13.44 -3.90 1.65
N LEU A 200 14.55 -3.46 1.09
CA LEU A 200 14.63 -2.70 -0.17
C LEU A 200 15.00 -3.63 -1.32
N TRP A 201 14.25 -3.56 -2.39
CA TRP A 201 14.50 -4.19 -3.69
C TRP A 201 15.22 -3.23 -4.63
N ASN A 202 16.28 -3.69 -5.28
CA ASN A 202 17.09 -2.88 -6.21
C ASN A 202 17.02 -3.36 -7.67
N GLY A 203 16.01 -4.17 -8.01
CA GLY A 203 15.87 -4.81 -9.33
C GLY A 203 16.56 -6.18 -9.43
N SER A 204 17.33 -6.61 -8.40
CA SER A 204 18.03 -7.90 -8.42
C SER A 204 18.14 -8.62 -7.09
N SER A 205 18.10 -7.90 -5.98
CA SER A 205 18.24 -8.46 -4.64
C SER A 205 17.54 -7.62 -3.57
N TRP A 206 17.21 -8.27 -2.45
CA TRP A 206 16.66 -7.64 -1.26
C TRP A 206 17.74 -7.33 -0.24
N THR A 207 17.63 -6.17 0.40
CA THR A 207 18.54 -5.72 1.47
C THR A 207 17.73 -5.18 2.64
N GLU A 208 18.01 -5.64 3.85
CA GLU A 208 17.33 -5.11 5.05
C GLU A 208 17.62 -3.63 5.25
N THR A 209 16.61 -2.92 5.73
CA THR A 209 16.66 -1.49 6.04
C THR A 209 15.97 -1.18 7.37
N SER A 210 15.80 0.08 7.71
CA SER A 210 15.16 0.51 8.97
C SER A 210 13.73 -0.03 9.07
N GLU A 211 13.43 -0.66 10.18
CA GLU A 211 12.12 -1.25 10.49
C GLU A 211 11.03 -0.18 10.65
N ILE A 212 9.76 -0.56 10.40
CA ILE A 212 8.61 0.26 10.77
C ILE A 212 8.51 0.39 12.29
N ASN A 213 7.97 1.52 12.78
CA ASN A 213 7.90 1.76 14.22
C ASN A 213 6.93 0.81 14.95
N THR A 214 5.85 0.41 14.27
CA THR A 214 4.84 -0.49 14.83
C THR A 214 4.66 -1.72 13.95
N ALA A 215 5.05 -2.91 14.44
CA ALA A 215 4.87 -4.17 13.74
C ALA A 215 3.39 -4.40 13.41
N ARG A 216 3.06 -4.57 12.14
CA ARG A 216 1.69 -4.75 11.63
C ARG A 216 1.65 -5.34 10.23
N TYR A 217 0.47 -5.77 9.78
CA TYR A 217 0.26 -6.42 8.49
C TYR A 217 -1.17 -6.22 7.97
N ASN A 218 -1.45 -6.61 6.74
CA ASN A 218 -2.78 -6.53 6.11
C ASN A 218 -3.38 -5.12 6.13
N GLY A 219 -2.58 -4.10 5.87
CA GLY A 219 -3.03 -2.74 5.61
C GLY A 219 -2.74 -2.32 4.17
N GLY A 220 -2.95 -1.06 3.88
CA GLY A 220 -2.68 -0.47 2.56
C GLY A 220 -1.34 0.25 2.48
N SER A 221 -0.87 0.43 1.27
CA SER A 221 0.37 1.16 0.96
C SER A 221 0.20 2.10 -0.23
N ALA A 222 1.08 3.09 -0.34
CA ALA A 222 1.17 4.02 -1.45
C ALA A 222 2.60 4.55 -1.60
N GLY A 223 2.92 5.11 -2.76
CA GLY A 223 4.20 5.77 -3.00
C GLY A 223 5.26 4.90 -3.66
N THR A 224 6.52 5.27 -3.46
CA THR A 224 7.69 4.67 -4.10
C THR A 224 8.67 4.11 -3.06
N TYR A 225 9.71 3.43 -3.51
CA TYR A 225 10.76 2.89 -2.63
C TYR A 225 11.56 3.98 -1.86
N THR A 226 11.53 5.24 -2.29
CA THR A 226 12.16 6.37 -1.59
C THR A 226 11.18 7.24 -0.82
N GLY A 227 9.89 7.04 -1.03
CA GLY A 227 8.83 7.82 -0.38
C GLY A 227 7.56 6.99 -0.30
N ALA A 228 7.50 6.07 0.67
CA ALA A 228 6.35 5.22 0.90
C ALA A 228 5.44 5.75 2.01
N LEU A 229 4.19 5.36 1.95
CA LEU A 229 3.20 5.52 3.00
C LEU A 229 2.55 4.16 3.27
N ILE A 230 2.47 3.77 4.53
CA ILE A 230 1.77 2.55 4.95
C ILE A 230 0.74 2.89 6.02
N PHE A 231 -0.43 2.30 5.95
CA PHE A 231 -1.57 2.67 6.80
C PHE A 231 -2.50 1.51 7.08
N GLY A 232 -3.13 1.56 8.24
CA GLY A 232 -4.05 0.52 8.67
C GLY A 232 -3.36 -0.79 9.05
N SER A 233 -4.15 -1.72 9.56
CA SER A 233 -3.77 -3.10 9.88
C SER A 233 -4.99 -3.88 10.38
N ASN A 234 -4.95 -5.20 10.30
CA ASN A 234 -5.88 -6.10 10.98
C ASN A 234 -5.36 -7.55 10.95
N PRO A 235 -5.45 -8.34 12.03
CA PRO A 235 -5.79 -8.00 13.41
C PRO A 235 -4.61 -7.51 14.25
N PRO A 236 -4.81 -6.67 15.27
CA PRO A 236 -6.03 -5.92 15.53
C PRO A 236 -6.20 -4.78 14.50
N ALA A 237 -7.44 -4.29 14.36
CA ALA A 237 -7.70 -3.14 13.51
C ALA A 237 -6.93 -1.92 14.04
N SER A 238 -6.17 -1.27 13.17
CA SER A 238 -5.35 -0.10 13.50
C SER A 238 -5.54 1.01 12.47
N GLY A 239 -5.41 2.25 12.92
CA GLY A 239 -5.39 3.44 12.06
C GLY A 239 -3.97 3.96 11.79
N VAL A 240 -2.97 3.39 12.44
CA VAL A 240 -1.58 3.89 12.38
C VAL A 240 -1.11 4.06 10.94
N THR A 241 -0.56 5.24 10.69
CA THR A 241 0.03 5.61 9.40
C THR A 241 1.50 5.99 9.61
N GLU A 242 2.38 5.41 8.81
CA GLU A 242 3.80 5.74 8.81
C GLU A 242 4.29 6.12 7.41
N ALA A 243 5.14 7.13 7.33
CA ALA A 243 5.77 7.61 6.12
C ALA A 243 7.26 7.27 6.10
N TRP A 244 7.74 6.76 4.97
CA TRP A 244 9.14 6.48 4.67
C TRP A 244 9.76 7.62 3.86
N ASN A 245 10.96 8.04 4.21
CA ASN A 245 11.68 9.14 3.54
C ASN A 245 12.93 8.67 2.75
N GLY A 246 13.07 7.37 2.53
CA GLY A 246 14.25 6.78 1.91
C GLY A 246 15.30 6.29 2.92
N SER A 247 15.14 6.59 4.22
CA SER A 247 16.10 6.19 5.27
C SER A 247 15.46 5.83 6.60
N ALA A 248 14.31 6.39 6.94
CA ALA A 248 13.62 6.18 8.21
C ALA A 248 12.10 6.28 8.07
N TRP A 249 11.39 5.56 8.95
CA TRP A 249 9.95 5.65 9.11
C TRP A 249 9.57 6.67 10.17
N THR A 250 8.54 7.45 9.92
CA THR A 250 7.99 8.44 10.85
C THR A 250 6.48 8.24 10.94
N GLU A 251 5.96 8.16 12.16
CA GLU A 251 4.51 8.15 12.40
C GLU A 251 3.91 9.50 12.03
N VAL A 252 2.81 9.49 11.31
CA VAL A 252 2.09 10.66 10.81
C VAL A 252 0.62 10.57 11.22
N ALA A 253 -0.26 11.42 10.68
CA ALA A 253 -1.66 11.42 11.06
C ALA A 253 -2.35 10.09 10.69
N ASP A 254 -3.04 9.51 11.65
CA ASP A 254 -3.72 8.21 11.51
C ASP A 254 -5.02 8.30 10.69
N LEU A 255 -5.42 7.15 10.14
CA LEU A 255 -6.78 6.96 9.62
C LEU A 255 -7.81 7.33 10.70
N THR A 256 -8.90 7.96 10.30
CA THR A 256 -10.00 8.29 11.22
C THR A 256 -10.76 7.03 11.65
N THR A 257 -10.74 5.99 10.83
CA THR A 257 -11.35 4.69 11.13
C THR A 257 -10.29 3.60 11.07
N ALA A 258 -9.94 3.03 12.22
CA ALA A 258 -9.03 1.89 12.31
C ALA A 258 -9.58 0.67 11.54
N ARG A 259 -8.85 0.17 10.55
CA ARG A 259 -9.23 -0.97 9.71
C ARG A 259 -8.03 -1.56 8.96
N GLY A 260 -8.21 -2.74 8.41
CA GLY A 260 -7.21 -3.43 7.59
C GLY A 260 -7.85 -4.34 6.56
N TYR A 261 -7.10 -5.32 6.06
CA TYR A 261 -7.51 -6.23 4.99
C TYR A 261 -8.01 -5.47 3.76
N GLN A 262 -7.23 -4.53 3.29
CA GLN A 262 -7.52 -3.76 2.08
C GLN A 262 -6.23 -3.25 1.49
N ASP A 263 -6.14 -3.26 0.19
CA ASP A 263 -5.05 -2.64 -0.54
C ASP A 263 -5.20 -1.11 -0.57
N GLY A 264 -4.08 -0.40 -0.69
CA GLY A 264 -4.05 1.05 -0.83
C GLY A 264 -3.76 1.46 -2.28
N ALA A 265 -4.03 2.70 -2.62
CA ALA A 265 -3.66 3.24 -3.93
C ALA A 265 -3.05 4.64 -3.81
N GLY A 266 -2.09 4.93 -4.68
CA GLY A 266 -1.40 6.22 -4.79
C GLY A 266 0.05 6.05 -5.24
N ALA A 267 0.47 6.80 -6.24
CA ALA A 267 1.83 6.75 -6.78
C ALA A 267 2.84 7.58 -5.94
N ALA A 268 2.37 8.32 -4.93
CA ALA A 268 3.20 9.15 -4.06
C ALA A 268 2.72 9.08 -2.61
N ASN A 269 3.66 9.17 -1.67
CA ASN A 269 3.36 9.26 -0.23
C ASN A 269 2.67 10.56 0.20
N THR A 270 2.48 11.50 -0.71
CA THR A 270 1.77 12.77 -0.46
C THR A 270 0.30 12.72 -0.87
N ASN A 271 -0.12 11.63 -1.53
CA ASN A 271 -1.45 11.55 -2.13
C ASN A 271 -1.87 10.07 -2.27
N ALA A 272 -2.72 9.60 -1.38
CA ALA A 272 -3.18 8.23 -1.34
C ALA A 272 -4.67 8.12 -1.03
N ILE A 273 -5.25 6.96 -1.33
CA ILE A 273 -6.65 6.62 -1.01
C ILE A 273 -6.71 5.24 -0.36
N TYR A 274 -7.58 5.09 0.61
CA TYR A 274 -7.89 3.83 1.27
C TYR A 274 -9.41 3.63 1.34
N ALA A 275 -9.91 2.70 0.56
CA ALA A 275 -11.35 2.50 0.40
C ALA A 275 -11.75 1.05 0.67
N GLY A 276 -12.77 0.86 1.52
CA GLY A 276 -13.15 -0.44 2.04
C GLY A 276 -12.34 -0.85 3.26
N GLY A 277 -12.18 -2.15 3.44
CA GLY A 277 -11.46 -2.76 4.55
C GLY A 277 -12.37 -3.42 5.56
N TYR A 278 -11.78 -3.87 6.67
CA TYR A 278 -12.42 -4.67 7.71
C TYR A 278 -12.20 -4.06 9.09
N THR A 279 -13.28 -3.85 9.84
CA THR A 279 -13.26 -3.42 11.24
C THR A 279 -13.67 -4.53 12.20
N ASN A 280 -14.77 -5.18 11.96
CA ASN A 280 -15.34 -6.44 12.46
C ASN A 280 -16.28 -6.99 11.38
N THR A 281 -16.55 -6.20 10.37
CA THR A 281 -17.27 -6.51 9.14
C THR A 281 -16.62 -5.72 8.02
N ALA A 282 -16.86 -6.11 6.76
CA ALA A 282 -16.46 -5.31 5.63
C ALA A 282 -17.16 -3.93 5.66
N VAL A 283 -16.43 -2.88 5.33
CA VAL A 283 -16.92 -1.49 5.33
C VAL A 283 -16.82 -0.85 3.95
N ALA A 284 -17.55 0.24 3.75
CA ALA A 284 -17.55 1.02 2.51
C ALA A 284 -16.78 2.34 2.63
N ASN A 285 -16.22 2.63 3.79
CA ASN A 285 -15.53 3.89 4.08
C ASN A 285 -14.39 4.15 3.11
N THR A 286 -14.31 5.38 2.62
CA THR A 286 -13.16 5.89 1.87
C THR A 286 -12.51 7.01 2.66
N GLU A 287 -11.20 6.96 2.74
CA GLU A 287 -10.39 8.06 3.28
C GLU A 287 -9.29 8.45 2.27
N GLU A 288 -9.09 9.74 2.14
CA GLU A 288 -8.15 10.37 1.23
C GLU A 288 -7.01 11.00 2.03
N TRP A 289 -5.79 10.62 1.68
CA TRP A 289 -4.58 11.22 2.23
C TRP A 289 -4.11 12.38 1.38
N THR A 290 -3.83 13.48 2.00
CA THR A 290 -3.20 14.63 1.37
C THR A 290 -2.10 15.19 2.26
N ALA A 291 -0.93 15.40 1.67
CA ALA A 291 0.19 16.06 2.33
C ALA A 291 0.77 17.14 1.41
N ALA A 292 1.17 18.26 2.01
CA ALA A 292 1.93 19.24 1.24
C ALA A 292 3.29 18.65 0.84
N PRO A 293 3.75 18.85 -0.42
CA PRO A 293 5.13 18.51 -0.78
C PRO A 293 6.09 19.23 0.15
N VAL A 294 7.04 18.52 0.72
CA VAL A 294 8.12 19.16 1.47
C VAL A 294 8.96 19.92 0.44
N THR A 295 8.82 21.24 0.41
CA THR A 295 9.75 22.09 -0.36
C THR A 295 11.09 22.08 0.36
N ALA A 296 12.09 21.52 -0.30
CA ALA A 296 13.48 21.52 0.17
C ALA A 296 14.04 22.92 0.28
#